data_44dca26413c32f26c25cad81f947399c
#
_entry.id   44dca26413c32f26c25cad81f947399c
#
_cell.length_a   1.000
_cell.length_b   1.000
_cell.length_c   1.000
_cell.angle_alpha   90.00
_cell.angle_beta   90.00
_cell.angle_gamma   90.00
#
_symmetry.space_group_name_H-M   'P 1'
#
loop_
_entity.id
_entity.type
_entity.pdbx_description
1 polymer ?
#
loop_
_entity_poly.entity_id
_entity_poly.type
_entity_poly.pdbx_seq_one_letter_code
_entity_poly.pdbx_strand_id
1 'polypeptide(L)'
;MALLGAQLVITLIMVSVIQKLSPHFSLAKWILCSTGLSRYLHPTDDELRKLSGVPREKVKGKKDKRNGHHQANGERSTTFHIPRSLDIRLDTIPIAPYDIVHLRFYTEYQWLVDFSLYSAIVYATSEIYHFFYPLKEEINLSMVWCLLVVFFAFKLLASLTVQYFKSEESIGERSTCIVTGLAYLLIAMIILIVPEHTLEVGLDKAYHSFNTSASSFLEGQGLNSSGPASKIVVKFFIAVSCGILGALFTFPGLRMARMHWDSLKFCKDRLWLKLVLNVSFAMPFLLVILWIKPLARDYLTARVFSGMSSPILSTEAFETIRLGAVVIAVILRFLLMPIYLQAYLNLAHDRVEEQKKEAGRITNVELQKKISSIFYYLCVVTLQYVAPILMCLFFALMYKTLGEYTWSGVLKQSLPLDECSADLEYEKALLATMANERAAVEAHEFQSITPEGEQLPVEDNILTTAQSFQLSLQSLKSVFTKDVYRGLFGFATWWSCFIWFAASSLGMVYQSYFTKS
;
A
#
# COMPACT_ATOMS: atom_id res chain seq x y z
N MET A 1 20.03 33.12 -5.46
CA MET A 1 18.94 32.34 -4.90
C MET A 1 18.04 31.84 -6.02
N ALA A 2 18.05 30.55 -6.34
CA ALA A 2 16.99 30.01 -7.15
C ALA A 2 15.73 29.99 -6.25
N LEU A 3 14.78 30.87 -6.53
CA LEU A 3 13.52 31.00 -5.78
C LEU A 3 12.66 29.71 -5.80
N LEU A 4 12.99 28.79 -6.69
CA LEU A 4 12.31 27.50 -6.86
C LEU A 4 13.39 26.42 -6.90
N GLY A 5 13.42 25.56 -5.91
CA GLY A 5 14.29 24.39 -5.92
C GLY A 5 14.05 23.51 -7.14
N ALA A 6 15.10 22.87 -7.65
CA ALA A 6 15.01 22.00 -8.82
C ALA A 6 13.94 20.90 -8.66
N GLN A 7 13.76 20.38 -7.47
CA GLN A 7 12.74 19.40 -7.11
C GLN A 7 11.31 19.91 -7.37
N LEU A 8 11.02 21.15 -7.03
CA LEU A 8 9.71 21.75 -7.27
C LEU A 8 9.44 21.92 -8.76
N VAL A 9 10.45 22.34 -9.52
CA VAL A 9 10.36 22.46 -11.00
C VAL A 9 10.09 21.09 -11.63
N ILE A 10 10.85 20.05 -11.25
CA ILE A 10 10.64 18.68 -11.71
C ILE A 10 9.21 18.22 -11.40
N THR A 11 8.75 18.45 -10.17
CA THR A 11 7.39 18.05 -9.75
C THR A 11 6.31 18.77 -10.57
N LEU A 12 6.44 20.07 -10.81
CA LEU A 12 5.51 20.85 -11.63
C LEU A 12 5.48 20.38 -13.10
N ILE A 13 6.65 20.11 -13.68
CA ILE A 13 6.75 19.54 -15.04
C ILE A 13 6.04 18.20 -15.07
N MET A 14 6.30 17.32 -14.11
CA MET A 14 5.66 16.00 -14.03
C MET A 14 4.14 16.11 -13.86
N VAL A 15 3.63 17.02 -13.04
CA VAL A 15 2.18 17.29 -12.93
C VAL A 15 1.59 17.68 -14.26
N SER A 16 2.25 18.58 -15.00
CA SER A 16 1.79 19.04 -16.33
C SER A 16 1.78 17.90 -17.34
N VAL A 17 2.80 17.04 -17.36
CA VAL A 17 2.88 15.85 -18.22
C VAL A 17 1.76 14.87 -17.86
N ILE A 18 1.54 14.61 -16.57
CA ILE A 18 0.50 13.73 -16.06
C ILE A 18 -0.90 14.21 -16.48
N GLN A 19 -1.19 15.51 -16.34
CA GLN A 19 -2.46 16.08 -16.77
C GLN A 19 -2.73 15.90 -18.28
N LYS A 20 -1.69 15.96 -19.09
CA LYS A 20 -1.79 15.71 -20.54
C LYS A 20 -1.94 14.23 -20.89
N LEU A 21 -1.28 13.34 -20.13
CA LEU A 21 -1.26 11.91 -20.39
C LEU A 21 -2.51 11.20 -19.85
N SER A 22 -3.04 11.63 -18.72
CA SER A 22 -4.17 11.01 -18.01
C SER A 22 -5.42 10.75 -18.88
N PRO A 23 -5.83 11.63 -19.82
CA PRO A 23 -6.96 11.34 -20.69
C PRO A 23 -6.70 10.23 -21.70
N HIS A 24 -5.43 10.01 -22.10
CA HIS A 24 -5.04 9.07 -23.16
C HIS A 24 -4.65 7.70 -22.64
N PHE A 25 -4.07 7.62 -21.45
CA PHE A 25 -3.60 6.38 -20.85
C PHE A 25 -4.04 6.26 -19.39
N SER A 26 -4.68 5.13 -19.06
CA SER A 26 -5.01 4.74 -17.69
C SER A 26 -4.54 3.30 -17.46
N LEU A 27 -3.62 3.12 -16.52
CA LEU A 27 -3.13 1.80 -16.12
C LEU A 27 -4.28 0.95 -15.56
N ALA A 28 -5.19 1.58 -14.83
CA ALA A 28 -6.35 0.92 -14.25
C ALA A 28 -7.25 0.30 -15.35
N LYS A 29 -7.54 1.04 -16.42
CA LYS A 29 -8.29 0.53 -17.58
C LYS A 29 -7.53 -0.56 -18.31
N TRP A 30 -6.22 -0.35 -18.51
CA TRP A 30 -5.38 -1.33 -19.20
C TRP A 30 -5.36 -2.67 -18.47
N ILE A 31 -5.24 -2.67 -17.13
CA ILE A 31 -5.26 -3.91 -16.33
C ILE A 31 -6.57 -4.68 -16.51
N LEU A 32 -7.72 -4.02 -16.52
CA LEU A 32 -9.01 -4.71 -16.60
C LEU A 32 -9.43 -5.10 -18.03
N CYS A 33 -9.04 -4.32 -19.04
CA CYS A 33 -9.53 -4.51 -20.42
C CYS A 33 -8.50 -5.14 -21.36
N SER A 34 -7.20 -4.88 -21.16
CA SER A 34 -6.16 -5.26 -22.13
C SER A 34 -5.35 -6.49 -21.73
N THR A 35 -5.53 -7.01 -20.52
CA THR A 35 -4.79 -8.18 -20.02
C THR A 35 -5.44 -9.52 -20.37
N GLY A 36 -6.51 -9.52 -21.18
CA GLY A 36 -7.19 -10.73 -21.63
C GLY A 36 -8.20 -11.30 -20.63
N LEU A 37 -8.69 -10.49 -19.71
CA LEU A 37 -9.75 -10.89 -18.79
C LEU A 37 -11.08 -11.08 -19.50
N SER A 38 -11.80 -12.16 -19.16
CA SER A 38 -13.10 -12.49 -19.70
C SER A 38 -14.13 -12.62 -18.58
N ARG A 39 -15.29 -12.01 -18.79
CA ARG A 39 -16.44 -12.12 -17.89
C ARG A 39 -17.43 -13.16 -18.37
N TYR A 40 -18.16 -13.75 -17.45
CA TYR A 40 -19.26 -14.66 -17.74
C TYR A 40 -20.57 -13.88 -17.86
N LEU A 41 -21.34 -14.16 -18.91
CA LEU A 41 -22.68 -13.63 -19.06
C LEU A 41 -23.69 -14.47 -18.27
N HIS A 42 -24.62 -13.82 -17.62
CA HIS A 42 -25.78 -14.50 -17.06
C HIS A 42 -26.73 -14.90 -18.22
N PRO A 43 -27.34 -16.08 -18.17
CA PRO A 43 -28.27 -16.51 -19.19
C PRO A 43 -29.52 -15.60 -19.19
N THR A 44 -30.05 -15.35 -20.37
CA THR A 44 -31.28 -14.55 -20.54
C THR A 44 -32.50 -15.30 -20.04
N ASP A 45 -33.58 -14.57 -19.70
CA ASP A 45 -34.83 -15.19 -19.25
C ASP A 45 -35.42 -16.14 -20.29
N ASP A 46 -35.25 -15.85 -21.59
CA ASP A 46 -35.72 -16.70 -22.67
C ASP A 46 -34.93 -18.00 -22.80
N GLU A 47 -33.62 -17.95 -22.57
CA GLU A 47 -32.75 -19.14 -22.53
C GLU A 47 -33.09 -20.00 -21.32
N LEU A 48 -33.24 -19.40 -20.14
CA LEU A 48 -33.61 -20.11 -18.92
C LEU A 48 -34.98 -20.78 -19.06
N ARG A 49 -35.96 -20.13 -19.70
CA ARG A 49 -37.27 -20.73 -19.98
C ARG A 49 -37.21 -21.87 -20.97
N LYS A 50 -36.45 -21.73 -22.04
CA LYS A 50 -36.24 -22.82 -23.01
C LYS A 50 -35.61 -24.05 -22.34
N LEU A 51 -34.59 -23.82 -21.52
CA LEU A 51 -33.88 -24.88 -20.81
C LEU A 51 -34.75 -25.52 -19.71
N SER A 52 -35.58 -24.71 -19.00
CA SER A 52 -36.44 -25.20 -17.91
C SER A 52 -37.77 -25.79 -18.38
N GLY A 53 -38.08 -25.69 -19.67
CA GLY A 53 -39.36 -26.19 -20.21
C GLY A 53 -40.60 -25.40 -19.75
N VAL A 54 -40.42 -24.22 -19.17
CA VAL A 54 -41.53 -23.38 -18.70
C VAL A 54 -42.13 -22.61 -19.87
N PRO A 55 -43.43 -22.83 -20.20
CA PRO A 55 -44.04 -22.16 -21.33
C PRO A 55 -44.09 -20.65 -21.10
N ARG A 56 -43.95 -19.84 -22.19
CA ARG A 56 -44.20 -18.42 -22.14
C ARG A 56 -45.67 -18.19 -21.77
N GLU A 57 -45.96 -17.55 -20.65
CA GLU A 57 -47.30 -17.03 -20.36
C GLU A 57 -47.65 -16.04 -21.46
N LYS A 58 -48.61 -16.42 -22.34
CA LYS A 58 -49.23 -15.48 -23.26
C LYS A 58 -49.93 -14.44 -22.40
N VAL A 59 -49.43 -13.21 -22.39
CA VAL A 59 -50.08 -12.07 -21.79
C VAL A 59 -51.45 -11.97 -22.47
N LYS A 60 -52.52 -12.48 -21.86
CA LYS A 60 -53.87 -12.23 -22.24
C LYS A 60 -54.10 -10.73 -22.02
N GLY A 61 -54.07 -9.97 -23.12
CA GLY A 61 -54.39 -8.56 -23.12
C GLY A 61 -55.82 -8.36 -22.64
N LYS A 62 -56.01 -8.07 -21.36
CA LYS A 62 -57.20 -7.43 -20.87
C LYS A 62 -57.17 -5.98 -21.31
N LYS A 63 -57.92 -5.68 -22.38
CA LYS A 63 -58.32 -4.33 -22.72
C LYS A 63 -59.22 -3.81 -21.59
N ASP A 64 -58.66 -3.10 -20.62
CA ASP A 64 -59.38 -2.16 -19.79
C ASP A 64 -58.85 -0.76 -20.05
N LYS A 65 -59.66 0.00 -20.80
CA LYS A 65 -59.56 1.44 -20.93
C LYS A 65 -59.88 2.06 -19.56
N ARG A 66 -58.91 2.80 -18.97
CA ARG A 66 -59.17 4.12 -18.36
C ARG A 66 -57.88 4.71 -17.75
N ASN A 67 -57.56 5.86 -18.31
CA ASN A 67 -56.89 7.04 -17.74
C ASN A 67 -55.89 6.90 -16.60
N GLY A 68 -54.68 7.37 -16.86
CA GLY A 68 -53.71 7.76 -15.82
C GLY A 68 -52.26 7.69 -16.30
N HIS A 69 -51.69 8.85 -16.61
CA HIS A 69 -50.25 9.05 -16.81
C HIS A 69 -49.44 8.40 -15.72
N HIS A 70 -48.58 7.46 -16.08
CA HIS A 70 -47.24 7.33 -15.56
C HIS A 70 -46.48 6.34 -16.45
N GLN A 71 -45.54 6.86 -17.24
CA GLN A 71 -44.51 6.09 -17.93
C GLN A 71 -43.60 5.49 -16.86
N ALA A 72 -43.73 4.21 -16.62
CA ALA A 72 -42.68 3.39 -16.03
C ALA A 72 -42.47 2.22 -16.98
N ASN A 73 -41.45 2.32 -17.85
CA ASN A 73 -40.88 1.20 -18.59
C ASN A 73 -40.25 0.24 -17.57
N GLY A 74 -41.08 -0.59 -16.95
CA GLY A 74 -40.64 -1.72 -16.16
C GLY A 74 -40.99 -2.99 -16.93
N GLU A 75 -40.03 -3.60 -17.59
CA GLU A 75 -40.15 -5.01 -17.97
C GLU A 75 -40.50 -5.78 -16.70
N ARG A 76 -41.74 -6.21 -16.56
CA ARG A 76 -42.14 -7.15 -15.50
C ARG A 76 -41.44 -8.46 -15.78
N SER A 77 -40.23 -8.65 -15.20
CA SER A 77 -39.57 -9.94 -15.17
C SER A 77 -40.47 -10.91 -14.42
N THR A 78 -41.15 -11.80 -15.17
CA THR A 78 -41.95 -12.85 -14.57
C THR A 78 -40.98 -13.82 -13.88
N THR A 79 -40.95 -13.81 -12.55
CA THR A 79 -40.15 -14.72 -11.76
C THR A 79 -40.64 -16.15 -11.93
N PHE A 80 -39.75 -17.05 -12.30
CA PHE A 80 -40.03 -18.49 -12.39
C PHE A 80 -38.92 -19.28 -11.70
N HIS A 81 -39.24 -20.47 -11.27
CA HIS A 81 -38.30 -21.35 -10.59
C HIS A 81 -37.54 -22.21 -11.60
N ILE A 82 -36.25 -22.31 -11.40
CA ILE A 82 -35.33 -23.09 -12.24
C ILE A 82 -35.16 -24.48 -11.60
N PRO A 83 -35.36 -25.59 -12.38
CA PRO A 83 -35.07 -26.93 -11.89
C PRO A 83 -33.55 -27.14 -11.70
N ARG A 84 -33.15 -27.89 -10.70
CA ARG A 84 -31.74 -28.14 -10.32
C ARG A 84 -30.93 -28.89 -11.35
N SER A 85 -31.56 -29.77 -12.10
CA SER A 85 -30.90 -30.62 -13.10
C SER A 85 -30.48 -29.89 -14.38
N LEU A 86 -30.66 -28.56 -14.41
CA LEU A 86 -30.40 -27.76 -15.60
C LEU A 86 -28.89 -27.60 -15.79
N ASP A 87 -28.40 -28.06 -16.93
CA ASP A 87 -27.01 -27.80 -17.33
C ASP A 87 -26.89 -26.43 -17.99
N ILE A 88 -26.58 -25.41 -17.17
CA ILE A 88 -26.43 -24.05 -17.64
C ILE A 88 -24.99 -23.84 -18.05
N ARG A 89 -24.75 -23.60 -19.34
CA ARG A 89 -23.46 -23.16 -19.87
C ARG A 89 -23.42 -21.63 -19.86
N LEU A 90 -22.36 -21.09 -19.29
CA LEU A 90 -22.14 -19.65 -19.26
C LEU A 90 -21.25 -19.25 -20.44
N ASP A 91 -21.73 -18.30 -21.24
CA ASP A 91 -20.92 -17.70 -22.31
C ASP A 91 -19.91 -16.73 -21.73
N THR A 92 -18.73 -16.66 -22.36
CA THR A 92 -17.65 -15.77 -21.94
C THR A 92 -17.43 -14.67 -22.97
N ILE A 93 -17.31 -13.42 -22.50
CA ILE A 93 -17.03 -12.25 -23.34
C ILE A 93 -15.83 -11.50 -22.74
N PRO A 94 -14.89 -10.99 -23.59
CA PRO A 94 -13.81 -10.11 -23.11
C PRO A 94 -14.41 -8.83 -22.50
N ILE A 95 -13.74 -8.32 -21.46
CA ILE A 95 -14.18 -7.11 -20.75
C ILE A 95 -13.90 -5.89 -21.62
N ALA A 96 -14.95 -5.13 -21.94
CA ALA A 96 -14.84 -3.91 -22.73
C ALA A 96 -14.78 -2.65 -21.83
N PRO A 97 -14.17 -1.54 -22.29
CA PRO A 97 -14.03 -0.32 -21.50
C PRO A 97 -15.35 0.30 -21.01
N TYR A 98 -16.44 0.12 -21.73
CA TYR A 98 -17.77 0.61 -21.32
C TYR A 98 -18.39 -0.23 -20.21
N ASP A 99 -18.01 -1.51 -20.07
CA ASP A 99 -18.51 -2.40 -19.03
C ASP A 99 -18.02 -2.04 -17.63
N ILE A 100 -16.79 -1.53 -17.54
CA ILE A 100 -16.14 -1.28 -16.24
C ILE A 100 -16.59 0.00 -15.57
N VAL A 101 -17.08 0.99 -16.32
CA VAL A 101 -17.47 2.31 -15.78
C VAL A 101 -18.60 2.21 -14.74
N HIS A 102 -19.48 1.22 -14.90
CA HIS A 102 -20.63 1.00 -14.01
C HIS A 102 -20.34 0.07 -12.83
N LEU A 103 -19.10 -0.41 -12.71
CA LEU A 103 -18.69 -1.28 -11.60
C LEU A 103 -18.58 -0.49 -10.29
N ARG A 104 -18.92 -1.15 -9.19
CA ARG A 104 -18.83 -0.55 -7.86
C ARG A 104 -17.38 -0.21 -7.54
N PHE A 105 -17.12 1.00 -7.05
CA PHE A 105 -15.78 1.51 -6.72
C PHE A 105 -14.82 1.64 -7.92
N TYR A 106 -15.34 1.74 -9.15
CA TYR A 106 -14.49 1.91 -10.32
C TYR A 106 -13.67 3.21 -10.28
N THR A 107 -14.29 4.33 -9.90
CA THR A 107 -13.64 5.65 -9.83
C THR A 107 -12.49 5.63 -8.82
N GLU A 108 -12.73 5.08 -7.64
CA GLU A 108 -11.73 4.96 -6.58
C GLU A 108 -10.59 4.03 -6.99
N TYR A 109 -10.92 2.92 -7.68
CA TYR A 109 -9.94 2.01 -8.23
C TYR A 109 -9.05 2.70 -9.28
N GLN A 110 -9.65 3.40 -10.22
CA GLN A 110 -8.93 4.13 -11.24
C GLN A 110 -8.02 5.19 -10.62
N TRP A 111 -8.51 5.97 -9.67
CA TRP A 111 -7.74 6.98 -8.96
C TRP A 111 -6.52 6.37 -8.24
N LEU A 112 -6.71 5.32 -7.46
CA LEU A 112 -5.61 4.72 -6.71
C LEU A 112 -4.52 4.18 -7.64
N VAL A 113 -4.90 3.41 -8.66
CA VAL A 113 -3.93 2.74 -9.55
C VAL A 113 -3.20 3.74 -10.43
N ASP A 114 -3.91 4.68 -11.06
CA ASP A 114 -3.31 5.69 -11.93
C ASP A 114 -2.44 6.65 -11.12
N PHE A 115 -2.91 7.11 -9.95
CA PHE A 115 -2.13 7.99 -9.09
C PHE A 115 -0.87 7.29 -8.53
N SER A 116 -0.95 6.00 -8.19
CA SER A 116 0.22 5.25 -7.73
C SER A 116 1.29 5.11 -8.82
N LEU A 117 0.86 4.89 -10.07
CA LEU A 117 1.79 4.87 -11.21
C LEU A 117 2.49 6.23 -11.36
N TYR A 118 1.74 7.31 -11.34
CA TYR A 118 2.31 8.66 -11.46
C TYR A 118 3.27 8.98 -10.32
N SER A 119 2.90 8.60 -9.08
CA SER A 119 3.78 8.78 -7.91
C SER A 119 5.07 7.96 -8.04
N ALA A 120 5.00 6.75 -8.58
CA ALA A 120 6.19 5.93 -8.84
C ALA A 120 7.08 6.55 -9.92
N ILE A 121 6.51 7.15 -10.97
CA ILE A 121 7.26 7.84 -12.02
C ILE A 121 7.94 9.10 -11.45
N VAL A 122 7.22 9.91 -10.67
CA VAL A 122 7.79 11.09 -10.00
C VAL A 122 8.93 10.69 -9.08
N TYR A 123 8.75 9.62 -8.30
CA TYR A 123 9.78 9.07 -7.43
C TYR A 123 11.01 8.63 -8.24
N ALA A 124 10.82 7.82 -9.28
CA ALA A 124 11.94 7.33 -10.10
C ALA A 124 12.71 8.48 -10.78
N THR A 125 12.00 9.49 -11.30
CA THR A 125 12.61 10.66 -11.90
C THR A 125 13.42 11.46 -10.88
N SER A 126 12.89 11.64 -9.67
CA SER A 126 13.60 12.33 -8.58
C SER A 126 14.84 11.54 -8.13
N GLU A 127 14.76 10.21 -8.06
CA GLU A 127 15.91 9.36 -7.70
C GLU A 127 17.02 9.40 -8.77
N ILE A 128 16.65 9.37 -10.06
CA ILE A 128 17.60 9.50 -11.16
C ILE A 128 18.27 10.89 -11.10
N TYR A 129 17.49 11.94 -10.83
CA TYR A 129 18.05 13.29 -10.68
C TYR A 129 19.03 13.36 -9.51
N HIS A 130 18.69 12.80 -8.34
CA HIS A 130 19.57 12.75 -7.16
C HIS A 130 20.86 11.95 -7.38
N PHE A 131 20.81 10.94 -8.23
CA PHE A 131 21.99 10.15 -8.58
C PHE A 131 23.05 11.00 -9.32
N PHE A 132 22.61 11.91 -10.22
CA PHE A 132 23.52 12.77 -10.96
C PHE A 132 23.87 14.09 -10.23
N TYR A 133 22.91 14.61 -9.46
CA TYR A 133 23.03 15.91 -8.78
C TYR A 133 22.59 15.77 -7.32
N PRO A 134 23.52 15.43 -6.39
CA PRO A 134 23.18 15.32 -4.98
C PRO A 134 22.83 16.71 -4.41
N LEU A 135 21.55 16.92 -4.13
CA LEU A 135 21.01 18.13 -3.54
C LEU A 135 21.07 18.03 -2.02
N LYS A 136 21.91 18.85 -1.37
CA LYS A 136 22.18 18.75 0.06
C LYS A 136 21.15 19.47 0.96
N GLU A 137 20.38 20.41 0.42
CA GLU A 137 19.47 21.26 1.22
C GLU A 137 18.00 21.22 0.80
N GLU A 138 17.65 20.63 -0.33
CA GLU A 138 16.27 20.61 -0.82
C GLU A 138 15.44 19.48 -0.22
N ILE A 139 14.16 19.78 0.09
CA ILE A 139 13.19 18.78 0.53
C ILE A 139 12.78 17.94 -0.66
N ASN A 140 12.88 16.62 -0.54
CA ASN A 140 12.43 15.69 -1.58
C ASN A 140 10.90 15.63 -1.65
N LEU A 141 10.30 16.39 -2.57
CA LEU A 141 8.86 16.46 -2.75
C LEU A 141 8.23 15.14 -3.21
N SER A 142 9.01 14.22 -3.78
CA SER A 142 8.49 12.88 -4.16
C SER A 142 7.98 12.10 -2.95
N MET A 143 8.47 12.39 -1.74
CA MET A 143 7.99 11.77 -0.50
C MET A 143 6.55 12.14 -0.17
N VAL A 144 6.14 13.37 -0.50
CA VAL A 144 4.74 13.79 -0.33
C VAL A 144 3.81 12.97 -1.23
N TRP A 145 4.23 12.69 -2.47
CA TRP A 145 3.48 11.83 -3.38
C TRP A 145 3.35 10.41 -2.85
N CYS A 146 4.46 9.85 -2.34
CA CYS A 146 4.45 8.52 -1.71
C CYS A 146 3.50 8.47 -0.50
N LEU A 147 3.54 9.49 0.35
CA LEU A 147 2.66 9.59 1.52
C LEU A 147 1.18 9.69 1.12
N LEU A 148 0.87 10.45 0.07
CA LEU A 148 -0.49 10.58 -0.45
C LEU A 148 -1.03 9.24 -0.97
N VAL A 149 -0.22 8.42 -1.66
CA VAL A 149 -0.63 7.07 -2.09
C VAL A 149 -0.96 6.20 -0.89
N VAL A 150 -0.10 6.19 0.14
CA VAL A 150 -0.35 5.41 1.36
C VAL A 150 -1.63 5.87 2.05
N PHE A 151 -1.84 7.17 2.17
CA PHE A 151 -3.06 7.74 2.74
C PHE A 151 -4.32 7.36 1.94
N PHE A 152 -4.25 7.42 0.61
CA PHE A 152 -5.34 7.00 -0.28
C PHE A 152 -5.65 5.51 -0.14
N ALA A 153 -4.62 4.66 -0.16
CA ALA A 153 -4.79 3.22 0.01
C ALA A 153 -5.42 2.89 1.38
N PHE A 154 -4.95 3.54 2.45
CA PHE A 154 -5.52 3.41 3.79
C PHE A 154 -6.99 3.83 3.82
N LYS A 155 -7.32 5.02 3.28
CA LYS A 155 -8.70 5.54 3.20
C LYS A 155 -9.62 4.58 2.46
N LEU A 156 -9.16 4.01 1.34
CA LEU A 156 -9.95 3.06 0.57
C LEU A 156 -10.18 1.74 1.31
N LEU A 157 -9.14 1.18 1.91
CA LEU A 157 -9.30 -0.02 2.74
C LEU A 157 -10.26 0.22 3.92
N ALA A 158 -10.14 1.37 4.58
CA ALA A 158 -11.07 1.76 5.64
C ALA A 158 -12.51 1.89 5.12
N SER A 159 -12.71 2.54 3.96
CA SER A 159 -14.03 2.67 3.33
C SER A 159 -14.65 1.31 2.98
N LEU A 160 -13.86 0.38 2.44
CA LEU A 160 -14.30 -0.98 2.14
C LEU A 160 -14.66 -1.75 3.41
N THR A 161 -13.84 -1.60 4.46
CA THR A 161 -14.08 -2.26 5.75
C THR A 161 -15.35 -1.73 6.45
N VAL A 162 -15.57 -0.41 6.43
CA VAL A 162 -16.77 0.22 7.01
C VAL A 162 -18.06 -0.32 6.38
N GLN A 163 -18.04 -0.78 5.12
CA GLN A 163 -19.23 -1.38 4.51
C GLN A 163 -19.68 -2.67 5.20
N TYR A 164 -18.73 -3.48 5.71
CA TYR A 164 -19.07 -4.66 6.49
C TYR A 164 -19.75 -4.33 7.83
N PHE A 165 -19.50 -3.11 8.34
CA PHE A 165 -20.16 -2.64 9.58
C PHE A 165 -21.56 -2.06 9.33
N LYS A 166 -21.85 -1.61 8.10
CA LYS A 166 -23.15 -1.02 7.74
C LYS A 166 -24.19 -2.07 7.34
N SER A 167 -23.78 -3.24 6.87
CA SER A 167 -24.70 -4.29 6.43
C SER A 167 -25.21 -5.10 7.62
N GLU A 168 -26.51 -5.25 7.74
CA GLU A 168 -27.15 -6.09 8.78
C GLU A 168 -26.89 -7.59 8.56
N GLU A 169 -26.70 -7.99 7.31
CA GLU A 169 -26.43 -9.40 6.93
C GLU A 169 -24.98 -9.84 7.20
N SER A 170 -24.06 -8.91 7.49
CA SER A 170 -22.62 -9.17 7.64
C SER A 170 -22.12 -9.22 9.09
N ILE A 171 -22.92 -9.75 10.02
CA ILE A 171 -22.55 -9.83 11.46
C ILE A 171 -21.26 -10.63 11.66
N GLY A 172 -21.10 -11.74 10.95
CA GLY A 172 -19.90 -12.57 11.01
C GLY A 172 -18.64 -11.85 10.52
N GLU A 173 -18.75 -11.09 9.43
CA GLU A 173 -17.65 -10.33 8.86
C GLU A 173 -17.21 -9.20 9.79
N ARG A 174 -18.16 -8.47 10.39
CA ARG A 174 -17.90 -7.44 11.40
C ARG A 174 -17.17 -8.02 12.62
N SER A 175 -17.67 -9.14 13.15
CA SER A 175 -17.01 -9.81 14.28
C SER A 175 -15.59 -10.26 13.93
N THR A 176 -15.38 -10.79 12.73
CA THR A 176 -14.05 -11.18 12.26
C THR A 176 -13.09 -9.99 12.21
N CYS A 177 -13.50 -8.83 11.69
CA CYS A 177 -12.68 -7.63 11.69
C CYS A 177 -12.25 -7.18 13.09
N ILE A 178 -13.19 -7.19 14.04
CA ILE A 178 -12.92 -6.78 15.43
C ILE A 178 -11.93 -7.74 16.09
N VAL A 179 -12.21 -9.05 16.00
CA VAL A 179 -11.38 -10.09 16.63
C VAL A 179 -9.96 -10.08 16.04
N THR A 180 -9.83 -9.99 14.72
CA THR A 180 -8.51 -9.95 14.07
C THR A 180 -7.78 -8.65 14.39
N GLY A 181 -8.46 -7.51 14.46
CA GLY A 181 -7.87 -6.24 14.87
C GLY A 181 -7.31 -6.30 16.29
N LEU A 182 -8.05 -6.87 17.24
CA LEU A 182 -7.58 -7.08 18.61
C LEU A 182 -6.42 -8.07 18.66
N ALA A 183 -6.48 -9.16 17.90
CA ALA A 183 -5.37 -10.12 17.81
C ALA A 183 -4.09 -9.46 17.28
N TYR A 184 -4.18 -8.66 16.20
CA TYR A 184 -3.01 -7.93 15.68
C TYR A 184 -2.51 -6.85 16.64
N LEU A 185 -3.38 -6.20 17.42
CA LEU A 185 -2.96 -5.29 18.47
C LEU A 185 -2.14 -6.02 19.54
N LEU A 186 -2.59 -7.18 20.01
CA LEU A 186 -1.85 -8.00 20.98
C LEU A 186 -0.51 -8.47 20.41
N ILE A 187 -0.49 -8.95 19.17
CA ILE A 187 0.74 -9.34 18.48
C ILE A 187 1.69 -8.15 18.37
N ALA A 188 1.19 -6.97 18.00
CA ALA A 188 2.00 -5.75 17.93
C ALA A 188 2.61 -5.38 19.29
N MET A 189 1.85 -5.48 20.36
CA MET A 189 2.39 -5.22 21.71
C MET A 189 3.51 -6.20 22.06
N ILE A 190 3.38 -7.49 21.73
CA ILE A 190 4.44 -8.49 21.96
C ILE A 190 5.68 -8.14 21.12
N ILE A 191 5.51 -7.80 19.85
CA ILE A 191 6.60 -7.47 18.94
C ILE A 191 7.34 -6.21 19.37
N LEU A 192 6.64 -5.20 19.87
CA LEU A 192 7.24 -3.95 20.37
C LEU A 192 8.06 -4.12 21.65
N ILE A 193 7.93 -5.27 22.34
CA ILE A 193 8.77 -5.65 23.50
C ILE A 193 10.05 -6.35 23.03
N VAL A 194 10.03 -6.99 21.84
CA VAL A 194 11.21 -7.71 21.29
C VAL A 194 12.37 -6.73 21.13
N PRO A 195 13.56 -7.09 21.66
CA PRO A 195 14.72 -6.21 21.58
C PRO A 195 15.29 -6.12 20.17
N GLU A 196 15.91 -4.98 19.82
CA GLU A 196 16.45 -4.69 18.49
C GLU A 196 17.60 -5.63 18.04
N HIS A 197 18.23 -6.35 18.98
CA HIS A 197 19.23 -7.36 18.59
C HIS A 197 18.59 -8.60 17.93
N THR A 198 17.29 -8.83 18.11
CA THR A 198 16.55 -9.92 17.47
C THR A 198 15.80 -9.43 16.23
N LEU A 199 15.07 -8.32 16.35
CA LEU A 199 14.28 -7.75 15.26
C LEU A 199 14.77 -6.34 14.96
N GLU A 200 15.39 -6.16 13.80
CA GLU A 200 16.00 -4.90 13.38
C GLU A 200 14.96 -3.91 12.83
N VAL A 201 14.17 -3.34 13.71
CA VAL A 201 13.13 -2.38 13.31
C VAL A 201 13.54 -0.93 13.55
N GLY A 202 14.54 -0.70 14.44
CA GLY A 202 15.10 0.62 14.72
C GLY A 202 14.20 1.55 15.52
N LEU A 203 13.12 1.06 16.14
CA LEU A 203 12.16 1.90 16.89
C LEU A 203 12.75 2.48 18.18
N ASP A 204 13.59 1.73 18.87
CA ASP A 204 14.20 2.22 20.12
C ASP A 204 15.23 3.32 19.85
N LYS A 205 16.03 3.16 18.78
CA LYS A 205 16.94 4.21 18.31
C LYS A 205 16.17 5.43 17.82
N ALA A 206 15.10 5.24 17.06
CA ALA A 206 14.22 6.31 16.60
C ALA A 206 13.64 7.10 17.75
N TYR A 207 13.14 6.42 18.79
CA TYR A 207 12.60 7.07 19.98
C TYR A 207 13.68 7.88 20.71
N HIS A 208 14.87 7.31 20.94
CA HIS A 208 15.96 8.03 21.60
C HIS A 208 16.38 9.28 20.82
N SER A 209 16.56 9.15 19.51
CA SER A 209 16.91 10.28 18.64
C SER A 209 15.83 11.35 18.66
N PHE A 210 14.56 10.97 18.55
CA PHE A 210 13.42 11.90 18.64
C PHE A 210 13.37 12.61 19.99
N ASN A 211 13.50 11.86 21.08
CA ASN A 211 13.41 12.44 22.43
C ASN A 211 14.56 13.42 22.69
N THR A 212 15.79 13.09 22.29
CA THR A 212 16.96 13.96 22.44
C THR A 212 16.82 15.23 21.60
N SER A 213 16.44 15.10 20.33
CA SER A 213 16.28 16.26 19.46
C SER A 213 15.10 17.14 19.86
N ALA A 214 14.00 16.54 20.33
CA ALA A 214 12.83 17.27 20.80
C ALA A 214 13.09 17.99 22.13
N SER A 215 13.82 17.37 23.07
CA SER A 215 14.21 18.06 24.31
C SER A 215 15.13 19.23 24.04
N SER A 216 16.13 19.09 23.18
CA SER A 216 17.00 20.20 22.77
C SER A 216 16.21 21.34 22.09
N PHE A 217 15.22 20.99 21.27
CA PHE A 217 14.33 21.99 20.66
C PHE A 217 13.51 22.76 21.71
N LEU A 218 12.92 22.03 22.69
CA LEU A 218 12.13 22.64 23.76
C LEU A 218 13.00 23.51 24.72
N GLU A 219 14.21 23.06 25.03
CA GLU A 219 15.18 23.82 25.80
C GLU A 219 15.57 25.12 25.09
N GLY A 220 15.80 25.06 23.76
CA GLY A 220 16.04 26.25 22.93
C GLY A 220 14.86 27.25 22.90
N GLN A 221 13.65 26.80 23.23
CA GLN A 221 12.46 27.66 23.39
C GLN A 221 12.22 28.07 24.84
N GLY A 222 13.15 27.77 25.75
CA GLY A 222 13.02 28.12 27.17
C GLY A 222 12.10 27.22 27.99
N LEU A 223 11.71 26.05 27.45
CA LEU A 223 10.86 25.08 28.11
C LEU A 223 11.71 23.89 28.58
N ASN A 224 11.95 23.81 29.91
CA ASN A 224 12.61 22.64 30.49
C ASN A 224 11.68 21.42 30.42
N SER A 225 12.01 20.46 29.58
CA SER A 225 11.24 19.23 29.41
C SER A 225 12.17 18.01 29.35
N SER A 226 11.82 16.96 30.09
CA SER A 226 12.50 15.66 30.03
C SER A 226 12.16 14.85 28.76
N GLY A 227 11.48 15.47 27.79
CA GLY A 227 11.03 14.87 26.53
C GLY A 227 9.52 14.94 26.33
N PRO A 228 9.05 15.04 25.07
CA PRO A 228 7.64 15.35 24.75
C PRO A 228 6.69 14.19 25.02
N ALA A 229 7.17 12.94 25.04
CA ALA A 229 6.30 11.78 25.23
C ALA A 229 7.04 10.60 25.85
N SER A 230 6.36 9.86 26.74
CA SER A 230 6.88 8.62 27.30
C SER A 230 7.00 7.53 26.23
N LYS A 231 8.09 6.74 26.28
CA LYS A 231 8.34 5.60 25.38
C LYS A 231 7.17 4.61 25.34
N ILE A 232 6.53 4.36 26.48
CA ILE A 232 5.40 3.44 26.61
C ILE A 232 4.19 3.97 25.85
N VAL A 233 3.91 5.26 25.98
CA VAL A 233 2.79 5.92 25.29
C VAL A 233 2.98 5.87 23.78
N VAL A 234 4.17 6.16 23.28
CA VAL A 234 4.48 6.07 21.85
C VAL A 234 4.31 4.64 21.33
N LYS A 235 4.86 3.64 22.06
CA LYS A 235 4.68 2.22 21.69
C LYS A 235 3.21 1.81 21.70
N PHE A 236 2.41 2.30 22.65
CA PHE A 236 0.98 2.03 22.68
C PHE A 236 0.24 2.57 21.45
N PHE A 237 0.49 3.82 21.04
CA PHE A 237 -0.12 4.39 19.84
C PHE A 237 0.30 3.64 18.56
N ILE A 238 1.56 3.21 18.50
CA ILE A 238 2.04 2.35 17.38
C ILE A 238 1.28 1.02 17.40
N ALA A 239 1.11 0.37 18.55
CA ALA A 239 0.36 -0.88 18.65
C ALA A 239 -1.10 -0.74 18.21
N VAL A 240 -1.78 0.34 18.61
CA VAL A 240 -3.15 0.64 18.17
C VAL A 240 -3.21 0.81 16.64
N SER A 241 -2.28 1.58 16.07
CA SER A 241 -2.19 1.76 14.61
C SER A 241 -1.95 0.43 13.89
N CYS A 242 -1.12 -0.44 14.46
CA CYS A 242 -0.88 -1.79 13.97
C CYS A 242 -2.13 -2.68 13.99
N GLY A 243 -2.92 -2.60 15.08
CA GLY A 243 -4.19 -3.31 15.19
C GLY A 243 -5.21 -2.86 14.15
N ILE A 244 -5.31 -1.55 13.92
CA ILE A 244 -6.19 -0.98 12.87
C ILE A 244 -5.75 -1.45 11.48
N LEU A 245 -4.46 -1.36 11.15
CA LEU A 245 -3.93 -1.86 9.87
C LEU A 245 -4.20 -3.35 9.71
N GLY A 246 -4.03 -4.16 10.76
CA GLY A 246 -4.32 -5.58 10.75
C GLY A 246 -5.79 -5.88 10.45
N ALA A 247 -6.72 -5.15 11.06
CA ALA A 247 -8.15 -5.27 10.76
C ALA A 247 -8.48 -4.94 9.30
N LEU A 248 -7.86 -3.88 8.74
CA LEU A 248 -8.06 -3.47 7.35
C LEU A 248 -7.50 -4.49 6.34
N PHE A 249 -6.43 -5.21 6.68
CA PHE A 249 -5.80 -6.21 5.82
C PHE A 249 -6.46 -7.59 5.92
N THR A 250 -7.36 -7.82 6.87
CA THR A 250 -7.98 -9.13 7.10
C THR A 250 -8.71 -9.64 5.86
N PHE A 251 -9.68 -8.90 5.33
CA PHE A 251 -10.43 -9.32 4.14
C PHE A 251 -9.60 -9.34 2.85
N PRO A 252 -8.72 -8.36 2.59
CA PRO A 252 -7.74 -8.46 1.52
C PRO A 252 -6.92 -9.75 1.56
N GLY A 253 -6.41 -10.13 2.74
CA GLY A 253 -5.64 -11.37 2.92
C GLY A 253 -6.46 -12.64 2.70
N LEU A 254 -7.65 -12.74 3.29
CA LEU A 254 -8.57 -13.87 3.09
C LEU A 254 -8.96 -14.04 1.62
N ARG A 255 -9.26 -12.93 0.94
CA ARG A 255 -9.61 -12.95 -0.48
C ARG A 255 -8.43 -13.35 -1.36
N MET A 256 -7.24 -12.85 -1.03
CA MET A 256 -6.01 -13.24 -1.71
C MET A 256 -5.74 -14.74 -1.61
N ALA A 257 -5.92 -15.32 -0.43
CA ALA A 257 -5.77 -16.75 -0.21
C ALA A 257 -6.74 -17.56 -1.07
N ARG A 258 -8.01 -17.15 -1.14
CA ARG A 258 -9.00 -17.79 -1.99
C ARG A 258 -8.65 -17.70 -3.47
N MET A 259 -8.31 -16.50 -3.96
CA MET A 259 -7.89 -16.34 -5.35
C MET A 259 -6.65 -17.17 -5.67
N HIS A 260 -5.70 -17.28 -4.73
CA HIS A 260 -4.52 -18.14 -4.91
C HIS A 260 -4.91 -19.61 -5.03
N TRP A 261 -5.77 -20.11 -4.13
CA TRP A 261 -6.28 -21.48 -4.16
C TRP A 261 -6.97 -21.81 -5.48
N ASP A 262 -7.85 -20.90 -5.94
CA ASP A 262 -8.58 -21.07 -7.18
C ASP A 262 -7.65 -20.97 -8.41
N SER A 263 -6.66 -20.06 -8.40
CA SER A 263 -5.63 -19.96 -9.46
C SER A 263 -4.83 -21.25 -9.63
N LEU A 264 -4.48 -21.92 -8.53
CA LEU A 264 -3.77 -23.20 -8.58
C LEU A 264 -4.62 -24.32 -9.21
N LYS A 265 -5.95 -24.29 -9.03
CA LYS A 265 -6.87 -25.25 -9.68
C LYS A 265 -6.90 -25.05 -11.19
N PHE A 266 -6.92 -23.81 -11.67
CA PHE A 266 -6.95 -23.49 -13.10
C PHE A 266 -5.63 -23.74 -13.82
N CYS A 267 -4.51 -23.69 -13.12
CA CYS A 267 -3.16 -23.88 -13.69
C CYS A 267 -2.73 -25.36 -13.72
N LYS A 268 -3.66 -26.32 -13.84
CA LYS A 268 -3.40 -27.78 -13.69
C LYS A 268 -2.23 -28.28 -14.54
N ASP A 269 -2.05 -27.78 -15.77
CA ASP A 269 -1.11 -28.31 -16.75
C ASP A 269 0.20 -27.50 -16.86
N ARG A 270 0.32 -26.37 -16.16
CA ARG A 270 1.48 -25.47 -16.25
C ARG A 270 2.27 -25.45 -14.95
N LEU A 271 3.21 -26.36 -14.77
CA LEU A 271 4.03 -26.49 -13.56
C LEU A 271 4.80 -25.21 -13.20
N TRP A 272 5.39 -24.56 -14.23
CA TRP A 272 6.11 -23.30 -14.02
C TRP A 272 5.24 -22.18 -13.47
N LEU A 273 4.02 -22.07 -13.97
CA LEU A 273 3.09 -21.05 -13.50
C LEU A 273 2.67 -21.30 -12.05
N LYS A 274 2.43 -22.56 -11.67
CA LYS A 274 2.17 -22.95 -10.28
C LYS A 274 3.36 -22.60 -9.37
N LEU A 275 4.58 -22.88 -9.80
CA LEU A 275 5.78 -22.56 -9.03
C LEU A 275 5.88 -21.05 -8.81
N VAL A 276 5.73 -20.24 -9.87
CA VAL A 276 5.77 -18.77 -9.78
C VAL A 276 4.66 -18.22 -8.88
N LEU A 277 3.43 -18.76 -8.96
CA LEU A 277 2.33 -18.38 -8.07
C LEU A 277 2.65 -18.70 -6.60
N ASN A 278 3.19 -19.88 -6.30
CA ASN A 278 3.58 -20.27 -4.94
C ASN A 278 4.73 -19.42 -4.41
N VAL A 279 5.77 -19.16 -5.24
CA VAL A 279 6.87 -18.26 -4.87
C VAL A 279 6.34 -16.86 -4.56
N SER A 280 5.49 -16.31 -5.44
CA SER A 280 4.87 -15.01 -5.20
C SER A 280 4.03 -14.98 -3.93
N PHE A 281 3.33 -16.07 -3.60
CA PHE A 281 2.55 -16.16 -2.37
C PHE A 281 3.44 -16.22 -1.13
N ALA A 282 4.59 -16.91 -1.20
CA ALA A 282 5.55 -17.04 -0.10
C ALA A 282 6.44 -15.79 0.08
N MET A 283 6.56 -14.90 -0.92
CA MET A 283 7.44 -13.73 -0.86
C MET A 283 7.26 -12.86 0.38
N PRO A 284 6.05 -12.51 0.86
CA PRO A 284 5.89 -11.72 2.07
C PRO A 284 6.52 -12.37 3.31
N PHE A 285 6.51 -13.69 3.41
CA PHE A 285 7.21 -14.41 4.47
C PHE A 285 8.72 -14.23 4.40
N LEU A 286 9.31 -14.35 3.22
CA LEU A 286 10.73 -14.12 3.02
C LEU A 286 11.11 -12.67 3.36
N LEU A 287 10.25 -11.70 3.00
CA LEU A 287 10.46 -10.30 3.36
C LEU A 287 10.47 -10.09 4.88
N VAL A 288 9.57 -10.74 5.61
CA VAL A 288 9.55 -10.65 7.09
C VAL A 288 10.85 -11.20 7.71
N ILE A 289 11.37 -12.32 7.18
CA ILE A 289 12.63 -12.92 7.67
C ILE A 289 13.83 -11.99 7.48
N LEU A 290 13.86 -11.18 6.41
CA LEU A 290 14.98 -10.26 6.15
C LEU A 290 15.18 -9.19 7.24
N TRP A 291 14.18 -8.94 8.10
CA TRP A 291 14.32 -8.05 9.27
C TRP A 291 14.73 -8.76 10.56
N ILE A 292 14.80 -10.10 10.56
CA ILE A 292 15.27 -10.85 11.71
C ILE A 292 16.80 -10.84 11.68
N LYS A 293 17.39 -10.02 12.56
CA LYS A 293 18.82 -9.71 12.56
C LYS A 293 19.72 -10.96 12.59
N PRO A 294 19.57 -11.91 13.54
CA PRO A 294 20.45 -13.09 13.60
C PRO A 294 20.29 -14.04 12.40
N LEU A 295 19.11 -14.07 11.76
CA LEU A 295 18.85 -14.97 10.63
C LEU A 295 19.34 -14.40 9.30
N ALA A 296 19.18 -13.12 9.08
CA ALA A 296 19.46 -12.50 7.79
C ALA A 296 20.70 -11.61 7.86
N ARG A 297 20.68 -10.53 8.63
CA ARG A 297 21.78 -9.55 8.62
C ARG A 297 23.07 -10.15 9.16
N ASP A 298 23.09 -10.63 10.41
CA ASP A 298 24.32 -11.11 11.04
C ASP A 298 24.89 -12.33 10.30
N TYR A 299 24.00 -13.17 9.73
CA TYR A 299 24.42 -14.32 8.94
C TYR A 299 25.11 -13.93 7.63
N LEU A 300 24.63 -12.90 6.94
CA LEU A 300 25.12 -12.48 5.63
C LEU A 300 26.22 -11.43 5.70
N THR A 301 26.22 -10.55 6.74
CA THR A 301 27.14 -9.40 6.81
C THR A 301 28.21 -9.49 7.89
N ALA A 302 28.05 -10.36 8.92
CA ALA A 302 29.02 -10.49 9.98
C ALA A 302 29.79 -11.82 9.93
N ARG A 303 29.17 -12.88 9.38
CA ARG A 303 29.76 -14.20 9.37
C ARG A 303 30.74 -14.38 8.20
N VAL A 304 31.98 -14.70 8.51
CA VAL A 304 33.01 -15.10 7.52
C VAL A 304 32.98 -16.61 7.36
N PHE A 305 32.76 -17.10 6.14
CA PHE A 305 32.73 -18.53 5.85
C PHE A 305 34.11 -19.06 5.58
N SER A 306 34.32 -20.35 5.88
CA SER A 306 35.61 -21.01 5.64
C SER A 306 36.01 -20.92 4.17
N GLY A 307 37.15 -20.28 3.90
CA GLY A 307 37.65 -20.03 2.53
C GLY A 307 37.35 -18.63 1.98
N MET A 308 36.64 -17.76 2.71
CA MET A 308 36.44 -16.35 2.34
C MET A 308 37.27 -15.44 3.27
N SER A 309 37.77 -14.33 2.72
CA SER A 309 38.51 -13.30 3.48
C SER A 309 37.58 -12.22 4.07
N SER A 310 36.35 -12.13 3.57
CA SER A 310 35.37 -11.12 3.96
C SER A 310 33.96 -11.73 4.06
N PRO A 311 33.01 -11.09 4.75
CA PRO A 311 31.62 -11.54 4.76
C PRO A 311 31.00 -11.51 3.35
N ILE A 312 29.95 -12.27 3.13
CA ILE A 312 29.29 -12.41 1.81
C ILE A 312 28.78 -11.06 1.29
N LEU A 313 28.19 -10.25 2.17
CA LEU A 313 27.59 -8.97 1.82
C LEU A 313 28.09 -7.86 2.76
N SER A 314 28.30 -6.67 2.20
CA SER A 314 28.46 -5.46 3.01
C SER A 314 27.12 -5.05 3.61
N THR A 315 27.11 -4.24 4.66
CA THR A 315 25.88 -3.75 5.29
C THR A 315 25.04 -2.92 4.32
N GLU A 316 25.66 -2.12 3.46
CA GLU A 316 24.96 -1.32 2.43
C GLU A 316 24.35 -2.20 1.34
N ALA A 317 25.09 -3.23 0.88
CA ALA A 317 24.58 -4.18 -0.10
C ALA A 317 23.38 -4.96 0.44
N PHE A 318 23.42 -5.37 1.72
CA PHE A 318 22.31 -6.05 2.37
C PHE A 318 21.04 -5.17 2.40
N GLU A 319 21.17 -3.89 2.78
CA GLU A 319 20.04 -2.96 2.79
C GLU A 319 19.44 -2.78 1.39
N THR A 320 20.30 -2.64 0.38
CA THR A 320 19.86 -2.54 -1.02
C THR A 320 19.11 -3.79 -1.48
N ILE A 321 19.61 -4.99 -1.12
CA ILE A 321 18.93 -6.27 -1.44
C ILE A 321 17.59 -6.35 -0.72
N ARG A 322 17.52 -5.97 0.56
CA ARG A 322 16.28 -5.97 1.34
C ARG A 322 15.20 -5.09 0.69
N LEU A 323 15.55 -3.87 0.32
CA LEU A 323 14.66 -2.95 -0.40
C LEU A 323 14.29 -3.47 -1.79
N GLY A 324 15.28 -3.94 -2.55
CA GLY A 324 15.06 -4.53 -3.87
C GLY A 324 14.13 -5.73 -3.83
N ALA A 325 14.22 -6.57 -2.80
CA ALA A 325 13.33 -7.72 -2.61
C ALA A 325 11.86 -7.30 -2.44
N VAL A 326 11.58 -6.19 -1.73
CA VAL A 326 10.22 -5.64 -1.62
C VAL A 326 9.72 -5.19 -3.00
N VAL A 327 10.52 -4.46 -3.75
CA VAL A 327 10.16 -3.98 -5.09
C VAL A 327 9.89 -5.16 -6.04
N ILE A 328 10.76 -6.17 -6.03
CA ILE A 328 10.61 -7.39 -6.86
C ILE A 328 9.32 -8.13 -6.48
N ALA A 329 9.02 -8.27 -5.18
CA ALA A 329 7.79 -8.92 -4.73
C ALA A 329 6.54 -8.19 -5.24
N VAL A 330 6.55 -6.87 -5.21
CA VAL A 330 5.46 -6.02 -5.72
C VAL A 330 5.31 -6.17 -7.24
N ILE A 331 6.39 -6.07 -7.99
CA ILE A 331 6.36 -6.25 -9.46
C ILE A 331 5.82 -7.63 -9.82
N LEU A 332 6.31 -8.68 -9.17
CA LEU A 332 5.85 -10.05 -9.42
C LEU A 332 4.34 -10.19 -9.16
N ARG A 333 3.83 -9.55 -8.09
CA ARG A 333 2.40 -9.52 -7.77
C ARG A 333 1.58 -8.80 -8.84
N PHE A 334 2.05 -7.67 -9.35
CA PHE A 334 1.37 -6.96 -10.43
C PHE A 334 1.36 -7.78 -11.74
N LEU A 335 2.45 -8.47 -12.07
CA LEU A 335 2.52 -9.35 -13.25
C LEU A 335 1.55 -10.53 -13.17
N LEU A 336 1.35 -11.09 -11.97
CA LEU A 336 0.43 -12.21 -11.73
C LEU A 336 -1.03 -11.78 -11.50
N MET A 337 -1.29 -10.49 -11.36
CA MET A 337 -2.61 -9.95 -11.06
C MET A 337 -3.71 -10.41 -12.04
N PRO A 338 -3.52 -10.43 -13.37
CA PRO A 338 -4.55 -10.88 -14.30
C PRO A 338 -4.97 -12.34 -14.03
N ILE A 339 -4.03 -13.19 -13.64
CA ILE A 339 -4.31 -14.61 -13.35
C ILE A 339 -5.21 -14.73 -12.11
N TYR A 340 -4.91 -13.96 -11.06
CA TYR A 340 -5.73 -13.93 -9.85
C TYR A 340 -7.12 -13.35 -10.09
N LEU A 341 -7.22 -12.29 -10.90
CA LEU A 341 -8.51 -11.70 -11.26
C LEU A 341 -9.34 -12.62 -12.14
N GLN A 342 -8.73 -13.34 -13.09
CA GLN A 342 -9.44 -14.33 -13.88
C GLN A 342 -9.93 -15.49 -13.01
N ALA A 343 -9.14 -15.95 -12.05
CA ALA A 343 -9.56 -16.97 -11.10
C ALA A 343 -10.78 -16.51 -10.27
N TYR A 344 -10.82 -15.23 -9.90
CA TYR A 344 -12.00 -14.65 -9.25
C TYR A 344 -13.22 -14.61 -10.19
N LEU A 345 -13.07 -14.23 -11.45
CA LEU A 345 -14.18 -14.21 -12.40
C LEU A 345 -14.72 -15.62 -12.68
N ASN A 346 -13.85 -16.63 -12.70
CA ASN A 346 -14.23 -18.04 -12.88
C ASN A 346 -15.11 -18.58 -11.73
N LEU A 347 -15.17 -17.88 -10.60
CA LEU A 347 -16.11 -18.16 -9.53
C LEU A 347 -17.58 -18.18 -9.99
N ALA A 348 -17.91 -17.53 -11.12
CA ALA A 348 -19.24 -17.59 -11.71
C ALA A 348 -19.65 -19.02 -12.10
N HIS A 349 -18.70 -19.78 -12.64
CA HIS A 349 -18.92 -21.20 -12.98
C HIS A 349 -19.11 -22.04 -11.70
N ASP A 350 -18.26 -21.84 -10.69
CA ASP A 350 -18.36 -22.58 -9.43
C ASP A 350 -19.72 -22.31 -8.73
N ARG A 351 -20.23 -21.06 -8.80
CA ARG A 351 -21.55 -20.70 -8.24
C ARG A 351 -22.71 -21.42 -8.92
N VAL A 352 -22.62 -21.66 -10.23
CA VAL A 352 -23.63 -22.45 -10.94
C VAL A 352 -23.56 -23.93 -10.53
N GLU A 353 -22.35 -24.47 -10.34
CA GLU A 353 -22.17 -25.85 -9.86
C GLU A 353 -22.63 -26.03 -8.39
N GLU A 354 -22.32 -25.08 -7.52
CA GLU A 354 -22.81 -25.06 -6.13
C GLU A 354 -24.35 -25.07 -6.11
N GLN A 355 -24.99 -24.29 -6.99
CA GLN A 355 -26.44 -24.22 -7.09
C GLN A 355 -27.09 -25.56 -7.44
N LYS A 356 -26.41 -26.41 -8.23
CA LYS A 356 -26.88 -27.78 -8.52
C LYS A 356 -26.92 -28.66 -7.26
N LYS A 357 -26.09 -28.37 -6.27
CA LYS A 357 -25.96 -29.11 -5.00
C LYS A 357 -26.88 -28.57 -3.90
N GLU A 358 -27.29 -27.32 -3.94
CA GLU A 358 -28.14 -26.70 -2.92
C GLU A 358 -29.55 -27.29 -2.89
N ALA A 359 -30.13 -27.40 -1.69
CA ALA A 359 -31.38 -28.09 -1.47
C ALA A 359 -32.67 -27.30 -1.82
N GLY A 360 -32.57 -26.06 -2.31
CA GLY A 360 -33.71 -25.18 -2.61
C GLY A 360 -34.01 -25.01 -4.11
N ARG A 361 -35.18 -24.48 -4.45
CA ARG A 361 -35.50 -23.98 -5.77
C ARG A 361 -35.01 -22.52 -5.85
N ILE A 362 -34.26 -22.16 -6.88
CA ILE A 362 -33.81 -20.79 -7.10
C ILE A 362 -34.69 -20.12 -8.17
N THR A 363 -34.92 -18.83 -8.02
CA THR A 363 -35.57 -18.03 -9.05
C THR A 363 -34.57 -17.59 -10.14
N ASN A 364 -35.08 -17.34 -11.37
CA ASN A 364 -34.27 -16.82 -12.46
C ASN A 364 -33.53 -15.52 -12.06
N VAL A 365 -34.22 -14.61 -11.35
CA VAL A 365 -33.67 -13.33 -10.91
C VAL A 365 -32.53 -13.51 -9.90
N GLU A 366 -32.68 -14.43 -8.94
CA GLU A 366 -31.64 -14.72 -7.95
C GLU A 366 -30.38 -15.32 -8.60
N LEU A 367 -30.55 -16.26 -9.55
CA LEU A 367 -29.44 -16.85 -10.27
C LEU A 367 -28.67 -15.79 -11.08
N GLN A 368 -29.40 -14.98 -11.86
CA GLN A 368 -28.81 -13.88 -12.64
C GLN A 368 -28.09 -12.90 -11.74
N LYS A 369 -28.67 -12.52 -10.59
CA LYS A 369 -28.04 -11.64 -9.60
C LYS A 369 -26.77 -12.27 -8.99
N LYS A 370 -26.79 -13.56 -8.65
CA LYS A 370 -25.61 -14.28 -8.14
C LYS A 370 -24.44 -14.26 -9.14
N ILE A 371 -24.72 -14.46 -10.42
CA ILE A 371 -23.69 -14.46 -11.48
C ILE A 371 -23.18 -13.04 -11.76
N SER A 372 -24.11 -12.07 -11.98
CA SER A 372 -23.74 -10.68 -12.33
C SER A 372 -23.02 -9.96 -11.19
N SER A 373 -23.31 -10.30 -9.93
CA SER A 373 -22.65 -9.71 -8.77
C SER A 373 -21.13 -9.95 -8.75
N ILE A 374 -20.64 -11.06 -9.29
CA ILE A 374 -19.20 -11.37 -9.34
C ILE A 374 -18.47 -10.33 -10.19
N PHE A 375 -19.00 -10.02 -11.37
CA PHE A 375 -18.44 -8.97 -12.21
C PHE A 375 -18.63 -7.57 -11.61
N TYR A 376 -19.80 -7.30 -11.03
CA TYR A 376 -20.09 -6.01 -10.39
C TYR A 376 -19.10 -5.63 -9.27
N TYR A 377 -18.61 -6.62 -8.51
CA TYR A 377 -17.62 -6.41 -7.44
C TYR A 377 -16.16 -6.55 -7.89
N LEU A 378 -15.87 -6.69 -9.19
CA LEU A 378 -14.51 -6.85 -9.69
C LEU A 378 -13.56 -5.75 -9.21
N CYS A 379 -13.96 -4.48 -9.30
CA CYS A 379 -13.13 -3.36 -8.85
C CYS A 379 -12.87 -3.37 -7.34
N VAL A 380 -13.83 -3.82 -6.53
CA VAL A 380 -13.65 -3.99 -5.08
C VAL A 380 -12.57 -5.05 -4.79
N VAL A 381 -12.64 -6.17 -5.50
CA VAL A 381 -11.65 -7.26 -5.35
C VAL A 381 -10.26 -6.81 -5.80
N THR A 382 -10.21 -6.08 -6.91
CA THR A 382 -8.95 -5.52 -7.42
C THR A 382 -8.35 -4.51 -6.43
N LEU A 383 -9.16 -3.64 -5.83
CA LEU A 383 -8.72 -2.72 -4.78
C LEU A 383 -8.17 -3.46 -3.56
N GLN A 384 -8.85 -4.50 -3.10
CA GLN A 384 -8.37 -5.33 -1.98
C GLN A 384 -7.07 -6.07 -2.31
N TYR A 385 -6.83 -6.37 -3.58
CA TYR A 385 -5.57 -6.94 -4.04
C TYR A 385 -4.45 -5.90 -4.09
N VAL A 386 -4.70 -4.74 -4.69
CA VAL A 386 -3.69 -3.72 -5.02
C VAL A 386 -3.31 -2.86 -3.81
N ALA A 387 -4.28 -2.44 -2.99
CA ALA A 387 -4.01 -1.47 -1.92
C ALA A 387 -2.95 -1.94 -0.89
N PRO A 388 -2.97 -3.19 -0.38
CA PRO A 388 -1.91 -3.69 0.50
C PRO A 388 -0.52 -3.69 -0.15
N ILE A 389 -0.45 -4.07 -1.43
CA ILE A 389 0.79 -4.15 -2.19
C ILE A 389 1.40 -2.75 -2.37
N LEU A 390 0.56 -1.76 -2.72
CA LEU A 390 0.99 -0.38 -2.85
C LEU A 390 1.46 0.20 -1.51
N MET A 391 0.77 -0.08 -0.41
CA MET A 391 1.21 0.37 0.91
C MET A 391 2.60 -0.18 1.26
N CYS A 392 2.86 -1.47 1.04
CA CYS A 392 4.18 -2.06 1.25
C CYS A 392 5.24 -1.38 0.38
N LEU A 393 4.95 -1.14 -0.91
CA LEU A 393 5.88 -0.49 -1.82
C LEU A 393 6.23 0.93 -1.36
N PHE A 394 5.22 1.76 -1.15
CA PHE A 394 5.45 3.17 -0.84
C PHE A 394 6.05 3.39 0.55
N PHE A 395 5.76 2.53 1.54
CA PHE A 395 6.50 2.52 2.79
C PHE A 395 7.98 2.17 2.59
N ALA A 396 8.29 1.18 1.75
CA ALA A 396 9.68 0.82 1.45
C ALA A 396 10.42 1.94 0.69
N LEU A 397 9.77 2.65 -0.24
CA LEU A 397 10.35 3.80 -0.93
C LEU A 397 10.62 4.97 0.03
N MET A 398 9.70 5.26 0.95
CA MET A 398 9.92 6.26 2.00
C MET A 398 11.01 5.84 2.98
N TYR A 399 11.07 4.56 3.37
CA TYR A 399 12.15 4.01 4.19
C TYR A 399 13.52 4.19 3.54
N LYS A 400 13.62 3.92 2.22
CA LYS A 400 14.85 4.13 1.47
C LYS A 400 15.29 5.61 1.48
N THR A 401 14.41 6.49 1.04
CA THR A 401 14.79 7.88 0.76
C THR A 401 14.96 8.70 2.03
N LEU A 402 14.00 8.63 2.97
CA LEU A 402 14.09 9.35 4.24
C LEU A 402 15.10 8.70 5.22
N GLY A 403 15.37 7.41 5.03
CA GLY A 403 16.42 6.69 5.75
C GLY A 403 17.83 6.86 5.16
N GLU A 404 17.99 7.63 4.09
CA GLU A 404 19.28 7.84 3.41
C GLU A 404 19.99 6.54 3.00
N TYR A 405 19.22 5.56 2.50
CA TYR A 405 19.79 4.35 1.91
C TYR A 405 20.05 4.54 0.41
N THR A 406 21.02 3.80 -0.12
CA THR A 406 21.41 3.87 -1.54
C THR A 406 20.93 2.66 -2.32
N TRP A 407 20.58 2.85 -3.60
CA TRP A 407 20.31 1.74 -4.53
C TRP A 407 21.59 1.08 -5.07
N SER A 408 22.74 1.76 -4.93
CA SER A 408 24.04 1.35 -5.48
C SER A 408 24.88 0.47 -4.55
N GLY A 409 24.38 0.10 -3.37
CA GLY A 409 25.17 -0.66 -2.38
C GLY A 409 25.71 -2.00 -2.90
N VAL A 410 24.95 -2.71 -3.73
CA VAL A 410 25.42 -3.95 -4.38
C VAL A 410 26.47 -3.66 -5.45
N LEU A 411 26.30 -2.57 -6.20
CA LEU A 411 27.23 -2.17 -7.26
C LEU A 411 28.56 -1.71 -6.67
N LYS A 412 28.54 -0.95 -5.58
CA LYS A 412 29.74 -0.53 -4.84
C LYS A 412 30.54 -1.72 -4.31
N GLN A 413 29.87 -2.77 -3.85
CA GLN A 413 30.53 -3.99 -3.41
C GLN A 413 31.17 -4.78 -4.57
N SER A 414 30.52 -4.79 -5.75
CA SER A 414 30.99 -5.54 -6.92
C SER A 414 32.11 -4.82 -7.68
N LEU A 415 32.09 -3.50 -7.66
CA LEU A 415 33.08 -2.62 -8.26
C LEU A 415 33.59 -1.70 -7.15
N PRO A 416 34.69 -2.06 -6.46
CA PRO A 416 35.33 -1.14 -5.53
C PRO A 416 35.88 0.02 -6.35
N LEU A 417 35.02 0.99 -6.62
CA LEU A 417 35.44 2.32 -7.03
C LEU A 417 36.08 2.90 -5.78
N ASP A 418 37.40 3.14 -5.84
CA ASP A 418 38.12 3.85 -4.79
C ASP A 418 37.32 5.08 -4.41
N GLU A 419 36.74 5.06 -3.21
CA GLU A 419 36.09 6.24 -2.64
C GLU A 419 37.20 7.28 -2.58
N CYS A 420 37.16 8.20 -3.53
CA CYS A 420 37.99 9.39 -3.47
C CYS A 420 37.81 9.99 -2.08
N SER A 421 38.90 10.20 -1.38
CA SER A 421 39.04 10.85 -0.07
C SER A 421 38.32 12.22 0.04
N ALA A 422 37.73 12.69 -1.05
CA ALA A 422 36.92 13.90 -1.16
C ALA A 422 35.66 13.92 -0.30
N ASP A 423 34.99 12.76 -0.09
CA ASP A 423 33.75 12.73 0.70
C ASP A 423 34.04 12.84 2.20
N LEU A 424 35.16 12.30 2.67
CA LEU A 424 35.58 12.38 4.08
C LEU A 424 36.14 13.78 4.42
N GLU A 425 36.83 14.44 3.49
CA GLU A 425 37.27 15.83 3.62
C GLU A 425 36.09 16.80 3.58
N TYR A 426 35.09 16.52 2.73
CA TYR A 426 33.91 17.34 2.65
C TYR A 426 33.04 17.23 3.91
N GLU A 427 32.85 16.03 4.48
CA GLU A 427 32.12 15.83 5.73
C GLU A 427 32.83 16.51 6.91
N LYS A 428 34.17 16.46 6.95
CA LYS A 428 34.97 17.21 7.93
C LYS A 428 34.89 18.72 7.73
N ALA A 429 34.90 19.20 6.50
CA ALA A 429 34.73 20.62 6.18
C ALA A 429 33.34 21.14 6.52
N LEU A 430 32.28 20.30 6.31
CA LEU A 430 30.92 20.63 6.67
C LEU A 430 30.73 20.70 8.21
N LEU A 431 31.31 19.74 8.94
CA LEU A 431 31.32 19.76 10.40
C LEU A 431 32.08 20.97 10.97
N ALA A 432 33.19 21.38 10.33
CA ALA A 432 33.95 22.57 10.70
C ALA A 432 33.18 23.87 10.40
N THR A 433 32.44 23.95 9.28
CA THR A 433 31.57 25.10 8.97
C THR A 433 30.38 25.19 9.92
N MET A 434 29.73 24.07 10.26
CA MET A 434 28.63 24.05 11.24
C MET A 434 29.11 24.42 12.65
N ALA A 435 30.32 24.04 13.03
CA ALA A 435 30.94 24.45 14.29
C ALA A 435 31.25 25.96 14.33
N ASN A 436 31.74 26.51 13.21
CA ASN A 436 32.01 27.94 13.06
C ASN A 436 30.73 28.78 13.01
N GLU A 437 29.65 28.30 12.37
CA GLU A 437 28.34 28.97 12.37
C GLU A 437 27.73 28.97 13.79
N ARG A 438 27.85 27.89 14.54
CA ARG A 438 27.42 27.86 15.95
C ARG A 438 28.21 28.84 16.80
N ALA A 439 29.53 28.90 16.63
CA ALA A 439 30.37 29.87 17.34
C ALA A 439 30.07 31.34 16.94
N ALA A 440 29.69 31.58 15.69
CA ALA A 440 29.31 32.92 15.22
C ALA A 440 27.92 33.34 15.75
N VAL A 441 26.96 32.39 15.89
CA VAL A 441 25.65 32.65 16.48
C VAL A 441 25.78 32.93 17.98
N GLU A 442 26.60 32.15 18.71
CA GLU A 442 26.89 32.40 20.14
C GLU A 442 27.62 33.72 20.35
N ALA A 443 28.52 34.14 19.44
CA ALA A 443 29.20 35.44 19.49
C ALA A 443 28.26 36.61 19.19
N HIS A 444 27.26 36.41 18.30
CA HIS A 444 26.26 37.45 17.99
C HIS A 444 25.23 37.60 19.13
N GLU A 445 24.89 36.53 19.82
CA GLU A 445 23.97 36.53 20.97
C GLU A 445 24.61 37.24 22.19
N PHE A 446 25.93 37.20 22.34
CA PHE A 446 26.67 37.89 23.40
C PHE A 446 26.86 39.39 23.14
N GLN A 447 26.71 39.85 21.88
CA GLN A 447 26.80 41.30 21.54
C GLN A 447 25.47 42.04 21.57
N SER A 448 24.35 41.36 21.71
CA SER A 448 23.01 42.00 21.72
C SER A 448 22.46 42.38 23.10
N ILE A 449 23.30 42.32 24.15
CA ILE A 449 22.95 42.84 25.47
C ILE A 449 23.58 44.25 25.68
N THR A 450 23.00 45.23 25.03
CA THR A 450 23.13 46.61 25.47
C THR A 450 21.73 47.23 25.62
N PRO A 451 21.45 47.90 26.75
CA PRO A 451 20.14 48.50 26.98
C PRO A 451 20.12 49.90 26.41
N GLU A 452 19.32 50.16 25.42
CA GLU A 452 18.72 51.50 25.23
C GLU A 452 17.71 51.45 24.09
N GLY A 453 16.55 52.03 24.37
CA GLY A 453 15.39 51.99 23.49
C GLY A 453 15.55 52.85 22.23
N GLU A 454 15.38 52.22 21.11
CA GLU A 454 15.00 52.86 19.87
C GLU A 454 13.94 52.03 19.15
N GLN A 455 12.79 52.64 18.91
CA GLN A 455 11.72 52.05 18.13
C GLN A 455 12.18 51.90 16.69
N LEU A 456 12.53 50.68 16.31
CA LEU A 456 12.88 50.34 14.90
C LEU A 456 11.61 50.35 14.02
N PRO A 457 11.73 50.79 12.76
CA PRO A 457 10.60 50.85 11.83
C PRO A 457 9.98 49.49 11.55
N VAL A 458 8.69 49.50 11.21
CA VAL A 458 7.82 48.31 11.05
C VAL A 458 8.36 47.27 10.04
N GLU A 459 9.18 47.69 9.07
CA GLU A 459 9.81 46.80 8.09
C GLU A 459 10.88 45.87 8.68
N ASP A 460 11.66 46.36 9.65
CA ASP A 460 12.68 45.54 10.33
C ASP A 460 12.04 44.44 11.23
N ASN A 461 10.87 44.73 11.81
CA ASN A 461 10.12 43.76 12.58
C ASN A 461 9.58 42.57 11.76
N ILE A 462 9.21 42.79 10.48
CA ILE A 462 8.73 41.74 9.59
C ILE A 462 9.88 40.84 9.16
N LEU A 463 11.05 41.40 8.85
CA LEU A 463 12.24 40.65 8.47
C LEU A 463 12.79 39.82 9.63
N THR A 464 12.86 40.38 10.85
CA THR A 464 13.29 39.66 12.05
C THR A 464 12.29 38.56 12.43
N THR A 465 10.98 38.83 12.30
CA THR A 465 9.94 37.80 12.52
C THR A 465 10.00 36.67 11.47
N ALA A 466 10.26 36.99 10.21
CA ALA A 466 10.44 36.00 9.15
C ALA A 466 11.70 35.15 9.35
N GLN A 467 12.80 35.75 9.80
CA GLN A 467 14.05 35.04 10.13
C GLN A 467 13.87 34.14 11.36
N SER A 468 13.24 34.64 12.44
CA SER A 468 12.94 33.83 13.62
C SER A 468 12.01 32.65 13.30
N PHE A 469 11.02 32.85 12.42
CA PHE A 469 10.15 31.78 11.94
C PHE A 469 10.92 30.75 11.11
N GLN A 470 11.83 31.20 10.24
CA GLN A 470 12.68 30.30 9.45
C GLN A 470 13.63 29.48 10.32
N LEU A 471 14.23 30.10 11.34
CA LEU A 471 15.07 29.40 12.34
C LEU A 471 14.27 28.39 13.14
N SER A 472 13.05 28.74 13.55
CA SER A 472 12.14 27.83 14.26
C SER A 472 11.71 26.65 13.38
N LEU A 473 11.49 26.86 12.08
CA LEU A 473 11.22 25.79 11.13
C LEU A 473 12.42 24.88 10.91
N GLN A 474 13.63 25.43 10.81
CA GLN A 474 14.85 24.65 10.71
C GLN A 474 15.10 23.80 11.94
N SER A 475 14.94 24.39 13.13
CA SER A 475 15.08 23.64 14.38
C SER A 475 13.97 22.59 14.57
N LEU A 476 12.74 22.85 14.12
CA LEU A 476 11.69 21.82 14.08
C LEU A 476 12.04 20.68 13.10
N LYS A 477 12.63 21.00 11.94
CA LYS A 477 13.12 19.98 11.00
C LYS A 477 14.21 19.10 11.63
N SER A 478 15.08 19.63 12.48
CA SER A 478 16.13 18.88 13.15
C SER A 478 15.60 17.85 14.17
N VAL A 479 14.36 17.99 14.63
CA VAL A 479 13.70 17.00 15.51
C VAL A 479 13.45 15.68 14.77
N PHE A 480 13.16 15.74 13.48
CA PHE A 480 12.91 14.56 12.64
C PHE A 480 14.20 14.11 11.96
N THR A 481 15.04 13.40 12.72
CA THR A 481 16.31 12.87 12.24
C THR A 481 16.11 11.68 11.30
N LYS A 482 17.16 11.31 10.56
CA LYS A 482 17.18 10.10 9.72
C LYS A 482 16.86 8.81 10.50
N ASP A 483 17.27 8.74 11.77
CA ASP A 483 17.02 7.57 12.61
C ASP A 483 15.53 7.45 12.99
N VAL A 484 14.83 8.58 13.17
CA VAL A 484 13.38 8.61 13.36
C VAL A 484 12.66 8.04 12.14
N TYR A 485 13.05 8.49 10.94
CA TYR A 485 12.46 7.98 9.70
C TYR A 485 12.79 6.50 9.46
N ARG A 486 14.03 6.08 9.75
CA ARG A 486 14.43 4.67 9.66
C ARG A 486 13.59 3.77 10.55
N GLY A 487 13.39 4.16 11.80
CA GLY A 487 12.55 3.39 12.72
C GLY A 487 11.08 3.37 12.30
N LEU A 488 10.50 4.53 11.98
CA LEU A 488 9.09 4.63 11.63
C LEU A 488 8.75 3.87 10.34
N PHE A 489 9.43 4.18 9.24
CA PHE A 489 9.12 3.56 7.94
C PHE A 489 9.69 2.14 7.80
N GLY A 490 10.78 1.82 8.48
CA GLY A 490 11.28 0.45 8.57
C GLY A 490 10.27 -0.46 9.26
N PHE A 491 9.74 -0.02 10.41
CA PHE A 491 8.67 -0.74 11.11
C PHE A 491 7.39 -0.83 10.27
N ALA A 492 6.95 0.26 9.67
CA ALA A 492 5.74 0.28 8.85
C ALA A 492 5.84 -0.68 7.64
N THR A 493 7.00 -0.73 6.97
CA THR A 493 7.27 -1.66 5.87
C THR A 493 7.24 -3.11 6.36
N TRP A 494 7.98 -3.40 7.43
CA TRP A 494 8.01 -4.73 8.01
C TRP A 494 6.63 -5.20 8.48
N TRP A 495 5.90 -4.34 9.22
CA TRP A 495 4.56 -4.63 9.71
C TRP A 495 3.58 -4.89 8.58
N SER A 496 3.63 -4.10 7.52
CA SER A 496 2.79 -4.30 6.34
C SER A 496 3.06 -5.64 5.66
N CYS A 497 4.32 -6.05 5.53
CA CYS A 497 4.70 -7.37 5.01
C CYS A 497 4.22 -8.49 5.95
N PHE A 498 4.36 -8.30 7.27
CA PHE A 498 3.95 -9.26 8.28
C PHE A 498 2.43 -9.51 8.26
N ILE A 499 1.61 -8.45 8.32
CA ILE A 499 0.15 -8.63 8.27
C ILE A 499 -0.32 -9.17 6.92
N TRP A 500 0.33 -8.79 5.83
CA TRP A 500 0.05 -9.35 4.50
C TRP A 500 0.28 -10.85 4.47
N PHE A 501 1.42 -11.31 4.98
CA PHE A 501 1.71 -12.74 5.12
C PHE A 501 0.73 -13.43 6.07
N ALA A 502 0.53 -12.89 7.28
CA ALA A 502 -0.29 -13.50 8.32
C ALA A 502 -1.76 -13.64 7.89
N ALA A 503 -2.36 -12.59 7.30
CA ALA A 503 -3.73 -12.61 6.82
C ALA A 503 -3.93 -13.58 5.65
N SER A 504 -2.96 -13.63 4.71
CA SER A 504 -3.01 -14.57 3.57
C SER A 504 -2.84 -16.02 4.04
N SER A 505 -1.92 -16.27 4.97
CA SER A 505 -1.71 -17.62 5.53
C SER A 505 -2.90 -18.11 6.32
N LEU A 506 -3.51 -17.23 7.15
CA LEU A 506 -4.75 -17.55 7.87
C LEU A 506 -5.87 -17.92 6.87
N GLY A 507 -5.98 -17.19 5.77
CA GLY A 507 -6.91 -17.49 4.70
C GLY A 507 -6.67 -18.84 4.04
N MET A 508 -5.40 -19.24 3.83
CA MET A 508 -5.07 -20.57 3.29
C MET A 508 -5.45 -21.68 4.24
N VAL A 509 -5.17 -21.52 5.53
CA VAL A 509 -5.59 -22.49 6.56
C VAL A 509 -7.12 -22.64 6.56
N TYR A 510 -7.83 -21.52 6.54
CA TYR A 510 -9.29 -21.51 6.45
C TYR A 510 -9.80 -22.28 5.22
N GLN A 511 -9.28 -21.97 4.02
CA GLN A 511 -9.67 -22.65 2.79
C GLN A 511 -9.36 -24.17 2.83
N SER A 512 -8.21 -24.57 3.37
CA SER A 512 -7.83 -25.98 3.47
C SER A 512 -8.73 -26.79 4.40
N TYR A 513 -9.29 -26.13 5.42
CA TYR A 513 -10.22 -26.77 6.37
C TYR A 513 -11.60 -26.99 5.75
N PHE A 514 -12.15 -25.93 5.11
CA PHE A 514 -13.49 -25.99 4.52
C PHE A 514 -13.59 -26.75 3.20
N THR A 515 -12.47 -26.96 2.48
CA THR A 515 -12.47 -27.73 1.24
C THR A 515 -12.36 -29.24 1.50
N LYS A 516 -11.99 -29.65 2.72
CA LYS A 516 -11.90 -31.07 3.14
C LYS A 516 -13.19 -31.62 3.78
N SER A 517 -14.11 -30.74 4.19
CA SER A 517 -15.46 -31.10 4.66
C SER A 517 -16.48 -30.98 3.52
#